data_fe5a338d89ead55a7b623680f39b24c7
#
_entry.id   fe5a338d89ead55a7b623680f39b24c7
#
_cell.length_a   1.000
_cell.length_b   1.000
_cell.length_c   1.000
_cell.angle_alpha   90.00
_cell.angle_beta   90.00
_cell.angle_gamma   90.00
#
_symmetry.space_group_name_H-M   'P 1'
#
loop_
_entity.id
_entity.type
_entity.pdbx_description
1 polymer ?
#
loop_
_entity_poly.entity_id
_entity_poly.type
_entity_poly.pdbx_seq_one_letter_code
_entity_poly.pdbx_strand_id
1 'polypeptide(L)'
;DKWFGESNKLIRAVFSLAEKLQPSIIFIDEIDAFLRTRASAEHEVSSTMKAEFMTLWDGLTSAEGSRVVVLGATNRPNDIDTAILRRMPKKFFIKPPGSDQRHQILSIMLKNADMEDGWTLDALVVATAGMSGSDLKEMCRNAAIKPLREYIRTNPVELQRYKEQQDSAEHELERQELRDSINLRPLNMDDFEIPSRAHAHMISQAYNLKEDLHALRSEALD
;
A
#
# COMPACT_ATOMS: atom_id res chain seq x y z
N ASP A 1 19.21 13.80 25.09
CA ASP A 1 19.01 12.96 23.88
C ASP A 1 19.11 13.78 22.60
N LYS A 2 20.16 13.48 21.82
CA LYS A 2 20.55 14.22 20.60
C LYS A 2 19.50 14.22 19.48
N TRP A 3 18.63 13.24 19.45
CA TRP A 3 17.61 13.02 18.42
C TRP A 3 16.34 13.86 18.59
N PHE A 4 16.13 14.42 19.74
CA PHE A 4 14.89 15.13 20.12
C PHE A 4 14.71 16.48 19.45
N GLY A 5 15.78 17.28 19.44
CA GLY A 5 15.76 18.60 18.80
C GLY A 5 15.72 18.54 17.28
N GLU A 6 16.11 17.41 16.68
CA GLU A 6 16.17 17.25 15.22
C GLU A 6 14.78 17.04 14.62
N SER A 7 13.91 16.27 15.26
CA SER A 7 12.55 16.01 14.74
C SER A 7 11.71 17.29 14.71
N ASN A 8 11.77 18.13 15.76
CA ASN A 8 11.06 19.39 15.78
C ASN A 8 11.62 20.38 14.73
N LYS A 9 12.95 20.41 14.54
CA LYS A 9 13.55 21.21 13.47
C LYS A 9 13.09 20.75 12.09
N LEU A 10 12.98 19.41 11.87
CA LEU A 10 12.51 18.85 10.60
C LEU A 10 11.06 19.24 10.34
N ILE A 11 10.18 19.14 11.33
CA ILE A 11 8.78 19.55 11.20
C ILE A 11 8.69 21.02 10.80
N ARG A 12 9.39 21.92 11.52
CA ARG A 12 9.44 23.35 11.17
C ARG A 12 9.96 23.59 9.76
N ALA A 13 11.00 22.86 9.36
CA ALA A 13 11.58 22.98 8.03
C ALA A 13 10.59 22.58 6.92
N VAL A 14 9.82 21.51 7.14
CA VAL A 14 8.79 21.05 6.17
C VAL A 14 7.70 22.11 6.02
N PHE A 15 7.17 22.65 7.13
CA PHE A 15 6.14 23.69 7.10
C PHE A 15 6.64 24.98 6.45
N SER A 16 7.85 25.44 6.82
CA SER A 16 8.47 26.62 6.22
C SER A 16 8.76 26.44 4.73
N LEU A 17 9.16 25.26 4.31
CA LEU A 17 9.36 24.94 2.89
C LEU A 17 8.05 24.96 2.13
N ALA A 18 7.00 24.33 2.68
CA ALA A 18 5.68 24.32 2.07
C ALA A 18 5.12 25.73 1.89
N GLU A 19 5.34 26.61 2.88
CA GLU A 19 4.92 28.01 2.81
C GLU A 19 5.67 28.79 1.73
N LYS A 20 6.96 28.55 1.56
CA LYS A 20 7.78 29.20 0.51
C LYS A 20 7.47 28.71 -0.91
N LEU A 21 7.04 27.44 -1.04
CA LEU A 21 6.79 26.78 -2.33
C LEU A 21 5.31 26.75 -2.73
N GLN A 22 4.49 27.65 -2.20
CA GLN A 22 3.07 27.71 -2.52
C GLN A 22 2.82 27.88 -4.04
N PRO A 23 1.81 27.16 -4.60
CA PRO A 23 0.90 26.20 -3.95
C PRO A 23 1.58 24.87 -3.67
N SER A 24 1.36 24.31 -2.47
CA SER A 24 2.04 23.08 -2.03
C SER A 24 1.11 22.16 -1.23
N ILE A 25 1.46 20.87 -1.21
CA ILE A 25 0.76 19.85 -0.43
C ILE A 25 1.77 19.19 0.51
N ILE A 26 1.46 19.19 1.81
CA ILE A 26 2.17 18.38 2.81
C ILE A 26 1.44 17.04 2.91
N PHE A 27 2.04 15.96 2.41
CA PHE A 27 1.48 14.62 2.54
C PHE A 27 2.10 13.89 3.73
N ILE A 28 1.25 13.32 4.58
CA ILE A 28 1.65 12.57 5.78
C ILE A 28 1.02 11.19 5.71
N ASP A 29 1.85 10.18 5.46
CA ASP A 29 1.41 8.79 5.53
C ASP A 29 1.43 8.28 6.97
N GLU A 30 0.56 7.31 7.28
CA GLU A 30 0.39 6.75 8.62
C GLU A 30 0.25 7.81 9.71
N ILE A 31 -0.56 8.84 9.46
CA ILE A 31 -0.73 9.99 10.36
C ILE A 31 -1.14 9.57 11.78
N ASP A 32 -1.79 8.43 11.95
CA ASP A 32 -2.13 7.82 13.23
C ASP A 32 -0.89 7.42 14.05
N ALA A 33 0.20 7.01 13.42
CA ALA A 33 1.43 6.66 14.13
C ALA A 33 2.01 7.86 14.89
N PHE A 34 1.88 9.06 14.32
CA PHE A 34 2.38 10.31 14.88
C PHE A 34 1.36 11.03 15.78
N LEU A 35 0.06 10.99 15.41
CA LEU A 35 -0.99 11.82 16.01
C LEU A 35 -2.07 10.99 16.76
N ARG A 36 -1.70 9.82 17.24
CA ARG A 36 -2.59 8.89 17.94
C ARG A 36 -3.03 9.43 19.30
N THR A 37 -4.28 9.13 19.66
CA THR A 37 -4.76 9.26 21.04
C THR A 37 -4.21 8.10 21.86
N ARG A 38 -3.16 8.31 22.67
CA ARG A 38 -2.61 7.25 23.54
C ARG A 38 -3.13 7.42 24.96
N ALA A 39 -3.65 6.32 25.50
CA ALA A 39 -3.93 6.16 26.90
C ALA A 39 -2.60 5.87 27.61
N SER A 40 -2.26 6.71 28.60
CA SER A 40 -1.24 6.56 29.64
C SER A 40 0.20 6.21 29.25
N ALA A 41 1.12 7.04 29.76
CA ALA A 41 2.55 6.79 30.04
C ALA A 41 3.55 6.75 28.88
N GLU A 42 3.27 7.24 27.67
CA GLU A 42 4.32 7.42 26.67
C GLU A 42 4.75 8.89 26.54
N HIS A 43 5.90 9.12 27.10
CA HIS A 43 6.85 10.23 26.94
C HIS A 43 6.32 11.62 26.51
N GLU A 44 6.56 12.57 27.39
CA GLU A 44 6.53 14.04 27.28
C GLU A 44 6.97 14.58 25.90
N VAL A 45 7.77 13.84 25.23
CA VAL A 45 8.36 14.02 23.92
C VAL A 45 7.38 13.98 22.77
N SER A 46 6.55 12.93 22.72
CA SER A 46 5.55 12.78 21.66
C SER A 46 4.48 13.86 21.77
N SER A 47 4.15 14.28 23.00
CA SER A 47 3.19 15.37 23.24
C SER A 47 3.73 16.73 22.78
N THR A 48 5.02 17.00 22.98
CA THR A 48 5.67 18.24 22.55
C THR A 48 5.74 18.34 21.03
N MET A 49 6.11 17.26 20.34
CA MET A 49 6.13 17.21 18.86
C MET A 49 4.72 17.41 18.27
N LYS A 50 3.72 16.78 18.87
CA LYS A 50 2.32 16.93 18.46
C LYS A 50 1.84 18.38 18.65
N ALA A 51 2.12 18.98 19.81
CA ALA A 51 1.75 20.37 20.08
C ALA A 51 2.42 21.34 19.09
N GLU A 52 3.69 21.13 18.78
CA GLU A 52 4.41 21.93 17.80
C GLU A 52 3.82 21.78 16.39
N PHE A 53 3.56 20.55 15.97
CA PHE A 53 2.91 20.26 14.69
C PHE A 53 1.57 20.98 14.57
N MET A 54 0.74 20.91 15.62
CA MET A 54 -0.56 21.59 15.68
C MET A 54 -0.43 23.11 15.58
N THR A 55 0.55 23.70 16.28
CA THR A 55 0.80 25.13 16.23
C THR A 55 1.22 25.61 14.85
N LEU A 56 2.11 24.87 14.19
CA LEU A 56 2.54 25.19 12.82
C LEU A 56 1.40 25.04 11.82
N TRP A 57 0.57 24.01 11.98
CA TRP A 57 -0.61 23.81 11.16
C TRP A 57 -1.63 24.96 11.29
N ASP A 58 -1.94 25.35 12.53
CA ASP A 58 -2.83 26.49 12.79
C ASP A 58 -2.29 27.79 12.19
N GLY A 59 -0.97 27.99 12.24
CA GLY A 59 -0.32 29.12 11.58
C GLY A 59 -0.57 29.16 10.07
N LEU A 60 -0.45 28.01 9.39
CA LEU A 60 -0.72 27.91 7.96
C LEU A 60 -2.18 28.18 7.58
N THR A 61 -3.12 27.68 8.39
CA THR A 61 -4.56 27.83 8.11
C THR A 61 -5.09 29.22 8.45
N SER A 62 -4.43 29.93 9.36
CA SER A 62 -4.79 31.30 9.76
C SER A 62 -4.20 32.38 8.85
N ALA A 63 -3.22 32.06 8.01
CA ALA A 63 -2.61 33.01 7.07
C ALA A 63 -3.56 33.28 5.90
N GLU A 64 -3.99 34.54 5.75
CA GLU A 64 -4.80 34.98 4.61
C GLU A 64 -4.09 34.67 3.29
N GLY A 65 -4.79 33.97 2.39
CA GLY A 65 -4.24 33.61 1.07
C GLY A 65 -3.28 32.42 1.05
N SER A 66 -3.12 31.68 2.16
CA SER A 66 -2.32 30.46 2.19
C SER A 66 -2.87 29.42 1.19
N ARG A 67 -1.98 28.85 0.35
CA ARG A 67 -2.27 27.81 -0.63
C ARG A 67 -1.51 26.52 -0.31
N VAL A 68 -1.41 26.22 0.99
CA VAL A 68 -0.82 24.98 1.50
C VAL A 68 -1.94 24.05 1.95
N VAL A 69 -1.94 22.82 1.49
CA VAL A 69 -2.89 21.77 1.88
C VAL A 69 -2.16 20.70 2.66
N VAL A 70 -2.70 20.29 3.80
CA VAL A 70 -2.23 19.11 4.53
C VAL A 70 -3.12 17.93 4.19
N LEU A 71 -2.51 16.85 3.70
CA LEU A 71 -3.17 15.61 3.33
C LEU A 71 -2.61 14.47 4.18
N GLY A 72 -3.44 13.88 5.03
CA GLY A 72 -3.08 12.72 5.85
C GLY A 72 -3.68 11.43 5.30
N ALA A 73 -2.93 10.35 5.37
CA ALA A 73 -3.41 8.99 5.10
C ALA A 73 -3.30 8.13 6.36
N THR A 74 -4.27 7.25 6.58
CA THR A 74 -4.28 6.32 7.72
C THR A 74 -5.06 5.05 7.40
N ASN A 75 -4.60 3.93 7.95
CA ASN A 75 -5.33 2.67 8.00
C ASN A 75 -6.13 2.52 9.32
N ARG A 76 -6.03 3.50 10.25
CA ARG A 76 -6.64 3.46 11.58
C ARG A 76 -7.35 4.78 11.91
N PRO A 77 -8.41 5.13 11.19
CA PRO A 77 -9.08 6.43 11.36
C PRO A 77 -9.61 6.66 12.78
N ASN A 78 -9.96 5.58 13.49
CA ASN A 78 -10.47 5.64 14.87
C ASN A 78 -9.40 5.96 15.93
N ASP A 79 -8.12 5.80 15.59
CA ASP A 79 -6.99 6.06 16.50
C ASP A 79 -6.52 7.52 16.42
N ILE A 80 -7.01 8.30 15.45
CA ILE A 80 -6.63 9.70 15.28
C ILE A 80 -7.31 10.58 16.34
N ASP A 81 -6.51 11.48 16.91
CA ASP A 81 -6.99 12.46 17.87
C ASP A 81 -8.07 13.39 17.27
N THR A 82 -9.14 13.63 18.02
CA THR A 82 -10.26 14.49 17.61
C THR A 82 -9.82 15.92 17.25
N ALA A 83 -8.79 16.45 17.91
CA ALA A 83 -8.24 17.76 17.60
C ALA A 83 -7.64 17.82 16.18
N ILE A 84 -7.05 16.71 15.70
CA ILE A 84 -6.55 16.57 14.33
C ILE A 84 -7.72 16.48 13.36
N LEU A 85 -8.71 15.62 13.68
CA LEU A 85 -9.88 15.41 12.81
C LEU A 85 -10.67 16.72 12.58
N ARG A 86 -10.72 17.63 13.55
CA ARG A 86 -11.33 18.96 13.39
C ARG A 86 -10.60 19.85 12.38
N ARG A 87 -9.28 19.66 12.20
CA ARG A 87 -8.47 20.39 11.21
C ARG A 87 -8.50 19.75 9.82
N MET A 88 -9.05 18.53 9.72
CA MET A 88 -9.26 17.79 8.47
C MET A 88 -10.76 17.68 8.16
N PRO A 89 -11.42 18.76 7.71
CA PRO A 89 -12.87 18.75 7.47
C PRO A 89 -13.26 17.86 6.29
N LYS A 90 -12.34 17.62 5.35
CA LYS A 90 -12.57 16.71 4.21
C LYS A 90 -11.97 15.35 4.52
N LYS A 91 -12.83 14.34 4.53
CA LYS A 91 -12.45 12.94 4.79
C LYS A 91 -12.89 12.10 3.59
N PHE A 92 -11.98 11.28 3.10
CA PHE A 92 -12.22 10.37 1.97
C PHE A 92 -11.97 8.94 2.43
N PHE A 93 -12.94 8.08 2.27
CA PHE A 93 -12.78 6.65 2.53
C PHE A 93 -12.42 5.94 1.24
N ILE A 94 -11.23 5.33 1.20
CA ILE A 94 -10.75 4.56 0.05
C ILE A 94 -11.15 3.11 0.24
N LYS A 95 -12.12 2.67 -0.56
CA LYS A 95 -12.62 1.28 -0.55
C LYS A 95 -11.68 0.35 -1.33
N PRO A 96 -11.75 -0.97 -1.06
CA PRO A 96 -11.18 -1.95 -1.97
C PRO A 96 -11.71 -1.77 -3.40
N PRO A 97 -10.93 -2.16 -4.42
CA PRO A 97 -11.31 -1.95 -5.81
C PRO A 97 -12.59 -2.72 -6.19
N GLY A 98 -13.52 -2.05 -6.88
CA GLY A 98 -14.68 -2.67 -7.51
C GLY A 98 -14.30 -3.61 -8.67
N SER A 99 -15.29 -4.29 -9.29
CA SER A 99 -15.06 -5.23 -10.40
C SER A 99 -14.25 -4.62 -11.54
N ASP A 100 -14.65 -3.42 -12.00
CA ASP A 100 -14.01 -2.75 -13.13
C ASP A 100 -12.57 -2.33 -12.80
N GLN A 101 -12.35 -1.86 -11.57
CA GLN A 101 -11.02 -1.51 -11.08
C GLN A 101 -10.13 -2.76 -10.94
N ARG A 102 -10.67 -3.89 -10.43
CA ARG A 102 -9.92 -5.14 -10.38
C ARG A 102 -9.58 -5.65 -11.77
N HIS A 103 -10.50 -5.56 -12.72
CA HIS A 103 -10.24 -5.88 -14.12
C HIS A 103 -9.05 -5.07 -14.66
N GLN A 104 -9.03 -3.75 -14.46
CA GLN A 104 -7.92 -2.89 -14.88
C GLN A 104 -6.60 -3.27 -14.20
N ILE A 105 -6.62 -3.48 -12.88
CA ILE A 105 -5.43 -3.88 -12.11
C ILE A 105 -4.87 -5.20 -12.63
N LEU A 106 -5.71 -6.22 -12.75
CA LEU A 106 -5.30 -7.54 -13.21
C LEU A 106 -4.82 -7.52 -14.66
N SER A 107 -5.47 -6.76 -15.55
CA SER A 107 -5.04 -6.61 -16.95
C SER A 107 -3.64 -6.00 -17.06
N ILE A 108 -3.31 -5.05 -16.20
CA ILE A 108 -1.96 -4.45 -16.14
C ILE A 108 -0.95 -5.46 -15.60
N MET A 109 -1.29 -6.17 -14.53
CA MET A 109 -0.38 -7.12 -13.87
C MET A 109 -0.08 -8.34 -14.74
N LEU A 110 -1.06 -8.82 -15.50
CA LEU A 110 -0.96 -10.01 -16.33
C LEU A 110 -0.65 -9.70 -17.80
N LYS A 111 -0.39 -8.44 -18.16
CA LYS A 111 -0.17 -8.01 -19.54
C LYS A 111 0.87 -8.83 -20.32
N ASN A 112 1.93 -9.26 -19.63
CA ASN A 112 3.05 -10.00 -20.21
C ASN A 112 3.10 -11.45 -19.73
N ALA A 113 2.04 -11.94 -19.07
CA ALA A 113 1.96 -13.32 -18.63
C ALA A 113 1.47 -14.19 -19.77
N ASP A 114 2.11 -15.34 -19.96
CA ASP A 114 1.64 -16.37 -20.85
C ASP A 114 0.57 -17.18 -20.12
N MET A 115 -0.63 -17.22 -20.70
CA MET A 115 -1.81 -17.83 -20.08
C MET A 115 -2.26 -19.04 -20.89
N GLU A 116 -2.72 -20.07 -20.21
CA GLU A 116 -3.27 -21.28 -20.85
C GLU A 116 -4.53 -20.97 -21.68
N ASP A 117 -4.73 -21.71 -22.76
CA ASP A 117 -5.93 -21.59 -23.61
C ASP A 117 -7.23 -21.79 -22.81
N GLY A 118 -8.23 -20.95 -23.09
CA GLY A 118 -9.52 -20.97 -22.39
C GLY A 118 -9.59 -20.17 -21.11
N TRP A 119 -8.49 -19.54 -20.70
CA TRP A 119 -8.47 -18.62 -19.58
C TRP A 119 -9.22 -17.32 -19.91
N THR A 120 -9.92 -16.76 -18.92
CA THR A 120 -10.58 -15.46 -19.06
C THR A 120 -10.30 -14.58 -17.87
N LEU A 121 -9.98 -13.31 -18.15
CA LEU A 121 -9.75 -12.31 -17.11
C LEU A 121 -11.00 -12.10 -16.23
N ASP A 122 -12.19 -12.18 -16.83
CA ASP A 122 -13.46 -11.99 -16.11
C ASP A 122 -13.67 -13.05 -15.03
N ALA A 123 -13.29 -14.31 -15.28
CA ALA A 123 -13.36 -15.37 -14.26
C ALA A 123 -12.50 -15.03 -13.05
N LEU A 124 -11.28 -14.51 -13.28
CA LEU A 124 -10.38 -14.09 -12.20
C LEU A 124 -10.92 -12.87 -11.46
N VAL A 125 -11.52 -11.90 -12.16
CA VAL A 125 -12.16 -10.72 -11.56
C VAL A 125 -13.30 -11.11 -10.61
N VAL A 126 -14.13 -12.09 -11.02
CA VAL A 126 -15.22 -12.60 -10.17
C VAL A 126 -14.64 -13.31 -8.94
N ALA A 127 -13.62 -14.13 -9.12
CA ALA A 127 -13.01 -14.92 -8.05
C ALA A 127 -12.28 -14.04 -7.00
N THR A 128 -11.78 -12.88 -7.39
CA THR A 128 -11.02 -11.95 -6.53
C THR A 128 -11.88 -10.89 -5.85
N ALA A 129 -13.18 -11.09 -5.74
CA ALA A 129 -14.09 -10.15 -5.09
C ALA A 129 -13.64 -9.82 -3.65
N GLY A 130 -13.56 -8.54 -3.31
CA GLY A 130 -13.16 -8.04 -1.98
C GLY A 130 -11.64 -7.94 -1.76
N MET A 131 -10.79 -8.37 -2.69
CA MET A 131 -9.35 -8.24 -2.57
C MET A 131 -8.89 -6.79 -2.77
N SER A 132 -7.92 -6.36 -1.97
CA SER A 132 -7.23 -5.08 -2.17
C SER A 132 -6.25 -5.14 -3.34
N GLY A 133 -5.76 -3.98 -3.80
CA GLY A 133 -4.73 -3.93 -4.84
C GLY A 133 -3.44 -4.67 -4.45
N SER A 134 -3.08 -4.65 -3.16
CA SER A 134 -1.92 -5.38 -2.62
C SER A 134 -2.14 -6.89 -2.67
N ASP A 135 -3.34 -7.37 -2.29
CA ASP A 135 -3.68 -8.80 -2.34
C ASP A 135 -3.64 -9.32 -3.78
N LEU A 136 -4.21 -8.55 -4.72
CA LEU A 136 -4.16 -8.88 -6.16
C LEU A 136 -2.73 -8.98 -6.67
N LYS A 137 -1.87 -8.02 -6.28
CA LYS A 137 -0.46 -8.01 -6.66
C LYS A 137 0.28 -9.23 -6.11
N GLU A 138 0.05 -9.56 -4.84
CA GLU A 138 0.69 -10.72 -4.21
C GLU A 138 0.21 -12.03 -4.82
N MET A 139 -1.09 -12.17 -5.06
CA MET A 139 -1.68 -13.32 -5.74
C MET A 139 -1.06 -13.53 -7.14
N CYS A 140 -1.01 -12.48 -7.96
CA CYS A 140 -0.40 -12.57 -9.30
C CYS A 140 1.08 -12.93 -9.22
N ARG A 141 1.83 -12.36 -8.28
CA ARG A 141 3.26 -12.69 -8.07
C ARG A 141 3.44 -14.16 -7.66
N ASN A 142 2.60 -14.64 -6.76
CA ASN A 142 2.67 -16.04 -6.30
C ASN A 142 2.31 -17.00 -7.42
N ALA A 143 1.29 -16.67 -8.23
CA ALA A 143 0.93 -17.45 -9.42
C ALA A 143 2.11 -17.53 -10.41
N ALA A 144 2.74 -16.41 -10.74
CA ALA A 144 3.86 -16.35 -11.69
C ALA A 144 5.09 -17.17 -11.25
N ILE A 145 5.25 -17.41 -9.95
CA ILE A 145 6.39 -18.19 -9.42
C ILE A 145 6.12 -19.70 -9.49
N LYS A 146 4.87 -20.16 -9.59
CA LYS A 146 4.55 -21.60 -9.57
C LYS A 146 5.17 -22.39 -10.73
N PRO A 147 5.03 -21.97 -11.99
CA PRO A 147 5.69 -22.66 -13.10
C PRO A 147 7.20 -22.74 -12.95
N LEU A 148 7.83 -21.67 -12.44
CA LEU A 148 9.25 -21.65 -12.17
C LEU A 148 9.65 -22.65 -11.08
N ARG A 149 8.90 -22.73 -9.99
CA ARG A 149 9.14 -23.71 -8.91
C ARG A 149 8.98 -25.14 -9.40
N GLU A 150 8.02 -25.40 -10.26
CA GLU A 150 7.81 -26.71 -10.89
C GLU A 150 8.98 -27.05 -11.81
N TYR A 151 9.41 -26.12 -12.65
CA TYR A 151 10.57 -26.30 -13.52
C TYR A 151 11.84 -26.62 -12.73
N ILE A 152 12.12 -25.86 -11.65
CA ILE A 152 13.27 -26.10 -10.78
C ILE A 152 13.22 -27.49 -10.13
N ARG A 153 12.03 -27.96 -9.74
CA ARG A 153 11.85 -29.29 -9.12
C ARG A 153 12.08 -30.42 -10.12
N THR A 154 11.70 -30.19 -11.38
CA THR A 154 11.82 -31.22 -12.44
C THR A 154 13.20 -31.21 -13.10
N ASN A 155 13.96 -30.11 -13.04
CA ASN A 155 15.24 -29.94 -13.71
C ASN A 155 16.39 -29.56 -12.72
N PRO A 156 16.68 -30.38 -11.70
CA PRO A 156 17.65 -30.05 -10.66
C PRO A 156 19.09 -29.88 -11.18
N VAL A 157 19.46 -30.58 -12.25
CA VAL A 157 20.80 -30.54 -12.85
C VAL A 157 21.07 -29.20 -13.54
N GLU A 158 20.08 -28.64 -14.23
CA GLU A 158 20.17 -27.31 -14.87
C GLU A 158 20.30 -26.19 -13.85
N LEU A 159 19.57 -26.32 -12.73
CA LEU A 159 19.70 -25.37 -11.62
C LEU A 159 21.08 -25.39 -11.01
N GLN A 160 21.72 -26.56 -10.89
CA GLN A 160 23.06 -26.67 -10.35
C GLN A 160 24.09 -26.03 -11.29
N ARG A 161 23.98 -26.24 -12.61
CA ARG A 161 24.79 -25.53 -13.62
C ARG A 161 24.63 -24.01 -13.52
N TYR A 162 23.39 -23.51 -13.37
CA TYR A 162 23.12 -22.09 -13.23
C TYR A 162 23.80 -21.48 -11.99
N LYS A 163 23.79 -22.20 -10.86
CA LYS A 163 24.46 -21.77 -9.63
C LYS A 163 25.99 -21.74 -9.76
N GLU A 164 26.56 -22.77 -10.39
CA GLU A 164 28.03 -22.86 -10.59
C GLU A 164 28.53 -21.74 -11.51
N GLN A 165 27.70 -21.25 -12.45
CA GLN A 165 28.01 -20.15 -13.36
C GLN A 165 27.81 -18.76 -12.73
N GLN A 166 27.11 -18.68 -11.58
CA GLN A 166 26.78 -17.41 -10.95
C GLN A 166 28.00 -16.70 -10.35
N ASP A 167 29.04 -17.45 -9.99
CA ASP A 167 30.27 -16.93 -9.36
C ASP A 167 31.33 -16.41 -10.36
N SER A 168 31.12 -16.52 -11.67
CA SER A 168 32.08 -16.14 -12.69
C SER A 168 31.54 -15.04 -13.60
N ALA A 169 32.20 -13.89 -13.64
CA ALA A 169 31.81 -12.77 -14.52
C ALA A 169 31.97 -13.09 -16.04
N GLU A 170 32.76 -14.14 -16.37
CA GLU A 170 33.07 -14.53 -17.75
C GLU A 170 31.94 -15.29 -18.47
N HIS A 171 30.87 -15.74 -17.75
CA HIS A 171 29.81 -16.60 -18.30
C HIS A 171 28.49 -15.87 -18.55
N GLU A 172 28.47 -14.54 -18.77
CA GLU A 172 27.26 -13.76 -18.96
C GLU A 172 26.44 -14.20 -20.20
N LEU A 173 27.13 -14.54 -21.27
CA LEU A 173 26.51 -15.08 -22.52
C LEU A 173 25.88 -16.44 -22.30
N GLU A 174 26.56 -17.36 -21.63
CA GLU A 174 26.02 -18.68 -21.30
C GLU A 174 24.82 -18.62 -20.36
N ARG A 175 24.83 -17.66 -19.43
CA ARG A 175 23.67 -17.38 -18.55
C ARG A 175 22.47 -16.84 -19.32
N GLN A 176 22.72 -16.02 -20.34
CA GLN A 176 21.68 -15.51 -21.21
C GLN A 176 21.07 -16.64 -22.04
N GLU A 177 21.89 -17.47 -22.66
CA GLU A 177 21.46 -18.65 -23.42
C GLU A 177 20.65 -19.63 -22.55
N LEU A 178 21.09 -19.85 -21.30
CA LEU A 178 20.39 -20.70 -20.36
C LEU A 178 19.05 -20.12 -19.92
N ARG A 179 18.96 -18.79 -19.71
CA ARG A 179 17.69 -18.11 -19.45
C ARG A 179 16.72 -18.24 -20.62
N ASP A 180 17.22 -18.09 -21.83
CA ASP A 180 16.42 -18.17 -23.06
C ASP A 180 15.97 -19.61 -23.38
N SER A 181 16.67 -20.62 -22.82
CA SER A 181 16.32 -22.04 -22.93
C SER A 181 15.23 -22.47 -21.93
N ILE A 182 14.99 -21.68 -20.87
CA ILE A 182 13.98 -22.02 -19.88
C ILE A 182 12.59 -21.82 -20.47
N ASN A 183 11.93 -22.93 -20.82
CA ASN A 183 10.56 -22.93 -21.27
C ASN A 183 9.63 -23.24 -20.10
N LEU A 184 8.98 -22.20 -19.56
CA LEU A 184 7.99 -22.34 -18.49
C LEU A 184 6.62 -22.62 -19.11
N ARG A 185 5.82 -23.47 -18.46
CA ARG A 185 4.44 -23.66 -18.87
C ARG A 185 3.63 -22.36 -18.68
N PRO A 186 2.60 -22.14 -19.47
CA PRO A 186 1.64 -21.06 -19.25
C PRO A 186 1.00 -21.13 -17.86
N LEU A 187 0.55 -19.97 -17.37
CA LEU A 187 -0.23 -19.89 -16.15
C LEU A 187 -1.66 -20.39 -16.38
N ASN A 188 -2.19 -21.12 -15.41
CA ASN A 188 -3.59 -21.54 -15.39
C ASN A 188 -4.32 -20.99 -14.15
N MET A 189 -5.64 -21.22 -14.08
CA MET A 189 -6.45 -20.72 -12.96
C MET A 189 -6.05 -21.33 -11.61
N ASP A 190 -5.52 -22.55 -11.57
CA ASP A 190 -5.11 -23.20 -10.32
C ASP A 190 -3.80 -22.62 -9.75
N ASP A 191 -3.08 -21.86 -10.55
CA ASP A 191 -1.90 -21.13 -10.06
C ASP A 191 -2.27 -19.99 -9.15
N PHE A 192 -3.45 -19.40 -9.31
CA PHE A 192 -3.93 -18.32 -8.49
C PHE A 192 -4.54 -18.85 -7.20
N GLU A 193 -3.88 -18.56 -6.08
CA GLU A 193 -4.40 -18.88 -4.75
C GLU A 193 -5.50 -17.89 -4.35
N ILE A 194 -6.73 -18.22 -4.73
CA ILE A 194 -7.89 -17.38 -4.50
C ILE A 194 -8.44 -17.69 -3.11
N PRO A 195 -8.60 -16.68 -2.24
CA PRO A 195 -9.22 -16.88 -0.94
C PRO A 195 -10.62 -17.48 -1.07
N SER A 196 -11.00 -18.36 -0.16
CA SER A 196 -12.36 -18.91 -0.17
C SER A 196 -13.40 -17.78 -0.16
N ARG A 197 -14.56 -17.98 -0.80
CA ARG A 197 -15.66 -17.00 -0.84
C ARG A 197 -16.06 -16.51 0.55
N ALA A 198 -15.95 -17.34 1.57
CA ALA A 198 -16.21 -16.97 2.96
C ALA A 198 -15.22 -15.90 3.46
N HIS A 199 -13.95 -16.00 3.09
CA HIS A 199 -12.93 -15.03 3.48
C HIS A 199 -13.12 -13.68 2.77
N ALA A 200 -13.40 -13.70 1.47
CA ALA A 200 -13.72 -12.50 0.69
C ALA A 200 -14.97 -11.77 1.24
N HIS A 201 -16.00 -12.53 1.64
CA HIS A 201 -17.23 -11.99 2.24
C HIS A 201 -16.97 -11.37 3.62
N MET A 202 -16.15 -11.99 4.46
CA MET A 202 -15.74 -11.44 5.75
C MET A 202 -14.96 -10.13 5.60
N ILE A 203 -14.05 -10.06 4.64
CA ILE A 203 -13.29 -8.84 4.34
C ILE A 203 -14.27 -7.73 3.91
N SER A 204 -15.18 -8.02 2.98
CA SER A 204 -16.18 -7.07 2.49
C SER A 204 -17.09 -6.57 3.62
N GLN A 205 -17.57 -7.46 4.49
CA GLN A 205 -18.38 -7.08 5.66
C GLN A 205 -17.59 -6.21 6.64
N ALA A 206 -16.34 -6.51 6.89
CA ALA A 206 -15.50 -5.72 7.80
C ALA A 206 -15.27 -4.29 7.26
N TYR A 207 -15.14 -4.12 5.95
CA TYR A 207 -15.03 -2.80 5.32
C TYR A 207 -16.34 -2.01 5.41
N ASN A 208 -17.49 -2.64 5.11
CA ASN A 208 -18.79 -2.00 5.19
C ASN A 208 -19.11 -1.57 6.63
N LEU A 209 -18.86 -2.42 7.62
CA LEU A 209 -19.05 -2.09 9.04
C LEU A 209 -18.19 -0.90 9.48
N LYS A 210 -16.93 -0.81 9.00
CA LYS A 210 -16.05 0.34 9.29
C LYS A 210 -16.58 1.63 8.65
N GLU A 211 -17.15 1.54 7.45
CA GLU A 211 -17.74 2.69 6.75
C GLU A 211 -18.97 3.23 7.51
N ASP A 212 -19.88 2.34 7.93
CA ASP A 212 -21.06 2.70 8.69
C ASP A 212 -20.70 3.35 10.03
N LEU A 213 -19.73 2.81 10.76
CA LEU A 213 -19.20 3.39 11.99
C LEU A 213 -18.55 4.75 11.78
N HIS A 214 -17.89 4.95 10.62
CA HIS A 214 -17.26 6.23 10.29
C HIS A 214 -18.31 7.28 9.92
N ALA A 215 -19.34 6.91 9.17
CA ALA A 215 -20.48 7.80 8.84
C ALA A 215 -21.20 8.27 10.09
N LEU A 216 -21.57 7.35 10.98
CA LEU A 216 -22.22 7.64 12.27
C LEU A 216 -21.39 8.57 13.17
N ARG A 217 -20.04 8.42 13.15
CA ARG A 217 -19.14 9.29 13.92
C ARG A 217 -18.99 10.69 13.30
N SER A 218 -19.08 10.82 11.97
CA SER A 218 -19.03 12.14 11.33
C SER A 218 -20.33 12.94 11.56
N GLU A 219 -21.48 12.28 11.57
CA GLU A 219 -22.78 12.89 11.90
C GLU A 219 -22.91 13.29 13.38
N ALA A 220 -22.18 12.63 14.29
CA ALA A 220 -22.18 12.96 15.72
C ALA A 220 -21.24 14.11 16.10
N LEU A 221 -20.46 14.63 15.14
CA LEU A 221 -19.46 15.70 15.34
C LEU A 221 -19.84 17.02 14.62
N ASP A 222 -20.92 17.02 13.85
CA ASP A 222 -21.60 18.20 13.29
C ASP A 222 -22.72 18.66 14.24
#